data_a6bafc7fe09c4c382aa92059b110ff99
#
_entry.id   a6bafc7fe09c4c382aa92059b110ff99
#
_cell.length_a   1.000
_cell.length_b   1.000
_cell.length_c   1.000
_cell.angle_alpha   90.00
_cell.angle_beta   90.00
_cell.angle_gamma   90.00
#
_symmetry.space_group_name_H-M   'P 1'
#
loop_
_entity.id
_entity.type
_entity.pdbx_description
1 polymer ?
#
loop_
_entity_poly.entity_id
_entity_poly.type
_entity_poly.pdbx_seq_one_letter_code
_entity_poly.pdbx_strand_id
1 'polypeptide(L)'
;MGTPPAENHLPDNQNADPKETSPVTFESASKKNRETRPWGSYEILTSGPGFQTKRLTVKAESRLSLQWHRHRDETWVVARGTARVTVGEEQHTLGRGETMFVARNIHHRIENISSIEPLEIIEIQTGDYLGEDDIVRVEDDFGRAE
;
A
#
# COMPACT_ATOMS: atom_id res chain seq x y z
N MET A 1 -42.78 47.14 -12.67
CA MET A 1 -43.29 45.78 -12.79
C MET A 1 -42.13 44.86 -13.04
N GLY A 2 -41.66 44.22 -12.00
CA GLY A 2 -40.56 43.27 -12.08
C GLY A 2 -41.05 41.89 -12.45
N THR A 3 -40.47 41.26 -13.46
CA THR A 3 -40.60 39.83 -13.74
C THR A 3 -40.02 39.05 -12.57
N PRO A 4 -40.72 38.04 -12.01
CA PRO A 4 -40.15 37.21 -10.97
C PRO A 4 -38.96 36.44 -11.51
N PRO A 5 -37.95 36.22 -10.71
CA PRO A 5 -36.81 35.41 -11.15
C PRO A 5 -37.29 34.00 -11.47
N ALA A 6 -36.77 33.45 -12.54
CA ALA A 6 -37.02 32.08 -12.91
C ALA A 6 -36.48 31.17 -11.78
N GLU A 7 -37.36 30.38 -11.19
CA GLU A 7 -36.96 29.32 -10.29
C GLU A 7 -36.10 28.33 -11.08
N ASN A 8 -34.82 28.29 -10.74
CA ASN A 8 -33.93 27.24 -11.21
C ASN A 8 -34.37 25.94 -10.53
N HIS A 9 -35.25 25.24 -11.22
CA HIS A 9 -35.61 23.89 -10.84
C HIS A 9 -34.41 22.99 -11.21
N LEU A 10 -33.59 22.69 -10.21
CA LEU A 10 -32.58 21.64 -10.33
C LEU A 10 -33.34 20.31 -10.48
N PRO A 11 -33.04 19.52 -11.50
CA PRO A 11 -33.68 18.20 -11.61
C PRO A 11 -33.32 17.38 -10.36
N ASP A 12 -34.33 16.94 -9.67
CA ASP A 12 -34.25 15.97 -8.61
C ASP A 12 -33.62 14.70 -9.20
N ASN A 13 -32.33 14.51 -8.90
CA ASN A 13 -31.64 13.30 -9.31
C ASN A 13 -32.00 12.18 -8.32
N GLN A 14 -33.25 11.73 -8.38
CA GLN A 14 -33.77 10.66 -7.52
C GLN A 14 -33.61 9.27 -8.12
N ASN A 15 -32.74 9.09 -9.11
CA ASN A 15 -32.48 7.79 -9.71
C ASN A 15 -31.05 7.30 -9.41
N ALA A 16 -30.68 7.29 -8.15
CA ALA A 16 -29.63 6.37 -7.71
C ALA A 16 -30.33 5.02 -7.44
N ASP A 17 -30.21 4.08 -8.34
CA ASP A 17 -30.73 2.73 -8.14
C ASP A 17 -29.97 2.09 -6.96
N PRO A 18 -30.63 1.77 -5.85
CA PRO A 18 -29.96 1.17 -4.70
C PRO A 18 -29.45 -0.27 -4.96
N LYS A 19 -29.63 -0.80 -6.16
CA LYS A 19 -29.18 -2.13 -6.55
C LYS A 19 -27.74 -2.17 -7.10
N GLU A 20 -27.10 -1.03 -7.37
CA GLU A 20 -25.72 -1.00 -7.85
C GLU A 20 -24.67 -1.03 -6.73
N THR A 21 -25.06 -0.98 -5.48
CA THR A 21 -24.16 -1.22 -4.35
C THR A 21 -24.17 -2.69 -3.93
N SER A 22 -23.90 -3.59 -4.87
CA SER A 22 -23.51 -4.95 -4.48
C SER A 22 -22.20 -4.84 -3.71
N PRO A 23 -22.12 -5.37 -2.47
CA PRO A 23 -20.84 -5.40 -1.78
C PRO A 23 -19.88 -6.18 -2.67
N VAL A 24 -18.83 -5.51 -3.13
CA VAL A 24 -17.73 -6.19 -3.81
C VAL A 24 -17.14 -7.14 -2.77
N THR A 25 -17.39 -8.42 -2.92
CA THR A 25 -16.79 -9.43 -2.07
C THR A 25 -15.32 -9.55 -2.48
N PHE A 26 -14.46 -8.86 -1.76
CA PHE A 26 -13.01 -8.90 -1.98
C PHE A 26 -12.39 -10.27 -1.69
N GLU A 27 -13.12 -11.18 -1.06
CA GLU A 27 -12.60 -12.47 -0.59
C GLU A 27 -12.09 -13.39 -1.69
N SER A 28 -12.71 -13.40 -2.88
CA SER A 28 -12.28 -14.29 -3.96
C SER A 28 -11.11 -13.77 -4.78
N ALA A 29 -10.88 -12.44 -4.81
CA ALA A 29 -9.77 -11.82 -5.53
C ALA A 29 -8.47 -11.85 -4.69
N SER A 30 -8.56 -11.69 -3.35
CA SER A 30 -7.41 -11.64 -2.46
C SER A 30 -6.64 -12.97 -2.37
N LYS A 31 -7.33 -14.12 -2.47
CA LYS A 31 -6.70 -15.44 -2.40
C LYS A 31 -5.77 -15.74 -3.57
N LYS A 32 -6.03 -15.22 -4.77
CA LYS A 32 -5.23 -15.45 -5.98
C LYS A 32 -3.97 -14.59 -6.03
N ASN A 33 -3.98 -13.44 -5.36
CA ASN A 33 -2.92 -12.43 -5.43
C ASN A 33 -2.15 -12.31 -4.11
N ARG A 34 -2.39 -13.20 -3.17
CA ARG A 34 -1.76 -13.19 -1.87
C ARG A 34 -0.56 -14.13 -1.83
N GLU A 35 0.55 -13.61 -1.34
CA GLU A 35 1.79 -14.35 -1.16
C GLU A 35 2.24 -14.31 0.28
N THR A 36 2.56 -15.48 0.83
CA THR A 36 3.14 -15.58 2.17
C THR A 36 4.65 -15.36 2.12
N ARG A 37 5.15 -14.61 3.09
CA ARG A 37 6.57 -14.32 3.26
C ARG A 37 6.97 -14.59 4.72
N PRO A 38 8.26 -14.77 5.02
CA PRO A 38 8.71 -15.02 6.41
C PRO A 38 8.27 -13.94 7.40
N TRP A 39 8.20 -12.69 6.97
CA TRP A 39 7.79 -11.54 7.80
C TRP A 39 6.27 -11.31 7.85
N GLY A 40 5.48 -12.02 7.05
CA GLY A 40 4.04 -11.83 6.97
C GLY A 40 3.48 -12.23 5.62
N SER A 41 2.83 -11.30 4.96
CA SER A 41 2.24 -11.54 3.64
C SER A 41 2.07 -10.24 2.86
N TYR A 42 1.92 -10.36 1.56
CA TYR A 42 1.42 -9.26 0.75
C TYR A 42 0.34 -9.76 -0.22
N GLU A 43 -0.51 -8.85 -0.66
CA GLU A 43 -1.46 -9.10 -1.74
C GLU A 43 -1.47 -7.94 -2.72
N ILE A 44 -1.59 -8.27 -4.00
CA ILE A 44 -1.73 -7.27 -5.06
C ILE A 44 -3.19 -6.85 -5.08
N LEU A 45 -3.45 -5.56 -4.90
CA LEU A 45 -4.79 -4.99 -4.86
C LEU A 45 -5.25 -4.53 -6.23
N THR A 46 -4.37 -3.83 -6.96
CA THR A 46 -4.64 -3.38 -8.32
C THR A 46 -3.34 -3.15 -9.06
N SER A 47 -3.39 -3.18 -10.37
CA SER A 47 -2.26 -2.86 -11.23
C SER A 47 -2.74 -2.27 -12.55
N GLY A 48 -1.91 -1.44 -13.14
CA GLY A 48 -2.12 -0.82 -14.42
C GLY A 48 -0.79 -0.42 -15.07
N PRO A 49 -0.81 0.30 -16.19
CA PRO A 49 0.42 0.74 -16.83
C PRO A 49 1.25 1.63 -15.89
N GLY A 50 2.45 1.19 -15.55
CA GLY A 50 3.39 1.94 -14.74
C GLY A 50 3.09 2.00 -13.24
N PHE A 51 2.11 1.24 -12.74
CA PHE A 51 1.83 1.19 -11.31
C PHE A 51 1.26 -0.14 -10.83
N GLN A 52 1.47 -0.42 -9.55
CA GLN A 52 0.87 -1.56 -8.86
C GLN A 52 0.69 -1.19 -7.39
N THR A 53 -0.41 -1.61 -6.80
CA THR A 53 -0.66 -1.42 -5.36
C THR A 53 -0.69 -2.75 -4.65
N LYS A 54 -0.13 -2.76 -3.44
CA LYS A 54 -0.09 -3.94 -2.56
C LYS A 54 -0.54 -3.59 -1.16
N ARG A 55 -1.12 -4.56 -0.48
CA ARG A 55 -1.25 -4.56 0.97
C ARG A 55 -0.14 -5.43 1.54
N LEU A 56 0.68 -4.85 2.38
CA LEU A 56 1.67 -5.58 3.17
C LEU A 56 1.11 -5.79 4.57
N THR A 57 1.14 -7.03 5.05
CA THR A 57 0.78 -7.35 6.43
C THR A 57 2.02 -7.89 7.11
N VAL A 58 2.55 -7.14 8.07
CA VAL A 58 3.78 -7.49 8.77
C VAL A 58 3.43 -8.01 10.15
N LYS A 59 3.88 -9.22 10.46
CA LYS A 59 3.68 -9.85 11.78
C LYS A 59 4.30 -9.00 12.88
N ALA A 60 3.75 -9.13 14.09
CA ALA A 60 4.37 -8.57 15.28
C ALA A 60 5.85 -8.95 15.36
N GLU A 61 6.69 -8.01 15.78
CA GLU A 61 8.13 -8.17 15.96
C GLU A 61 8.91 -8.63 14.72
N SER A 62 8.33 -8.46 13.54
CA SER A 62 8.96 -8.85 12.28
C SER A 62 9.26 -7.63 11.41
N ARG A 63 10.21 -7.80 10.52
CA ARG A 63 10.61 -6.76 9.57
C ARG A 63 10.96 -7.36 8.21
N LEU A 64 10.77 -6.58 7.17
CA LEU A 64 11.23 -6.91 5.83
C LEU A 64 12.76 -6.79 5.78
N SER A 65 13.36 -7.31 4.73
CA SER A 65 14.79 -7.10 4.48
C SER A 65 15.10 -5.61 4.30
N LEU A 66 16.33 -5.22 4.59
CA LEU A 66 16.89 -3.97 4.08
C LEU A 66 17.19 -4.19 2.61
N GLN A 67 16.55 -3.44 1.74
CA GLN A 67 16.49 -3.72 0.31
C GLN A 67 16.45 -2.45 -0.52
N TRP A 68 16.70 -2.56 -1.83
CA TRP A 68 16.51 -1.48 -2.78
C TRP A 68 16.08 -2.03 -4.14
N HIS A 69 15.51 -1.16 -4.96
CA HIS A 69 14.99 -1.49 -6.29
C HIS A 69 15.57 -0.57 -7.35
N ARG A 70 15.81 -1.10 -8.55
CA ARG A 70 16.41 -0.34 -9.65
C ARG A 70 15.38 0.38 -10.51
N HIS A 71 14.17 -0.17 -10.60
CA HIS A 71 13.20 0.21 -11.63
C HIS A 71 11.93 0.83 -11.09
N ARG A 72 11.76 0.91 -9.76
CA ARG A 72 10.53 1.43 -9.16
C ARG A 72 10.77 2.35 -7.98
N ASP A 73 9.88 3.31 -7.83
CA ASP A 73 9.69 4.07 -6.61
C ASP A 73 8.55 3.43 -5.80
N GLU A 74 8.49 3.73 -4.52
CA GLU A 74 7.43 3.25 -3.65
C GLU A 74 6.85 4.39 -2.83
N THR A 75 5.53 4.36 -2.62
CA THR A 75 4.85 5.23 -1.66
C THR A 75 4.14 4.33 -0.66
N TRP A 76 4.41 4.54 0.63
CA TRP A 76 3.81 3.78 1.70
C TRP A 76 2.79 4.60 2.45
N VAL A 77 1.66 4.00 2.78
CA VAL A 77 0.65 4.56 3.68
C VAL A 77 0.40 3.54 4.78
N VAL A 78 0.58 3.94 6.03
CA VAL A 78 0.24 3.07 7.16
C VAL A 78 -1.28 3.03 7.29
N ALA A 79 -1.86 1.85 7.10
CA ALA A 79 -3.30 1.63 7.22
C ALA A 79 -3.69 1.16 8.63
N ARG A 80 -2.82 0.41 9.29
CA ARG A 80 -3.05 -0.14 10.64
C ARG A 80 -1.72 -0.37 11.34
N GLY A 81 -1.67 -0.02 12.62
CA GLY A 81 -0.49 -0.23 13.43
C GLY A 81 0.51 0.92 13.37
N THR A 82 1.73 0.66 13.79
CA THR A 82 2.83 1.63 13.80
C THR A 82 4.05 1.00 13.15
N ALA A 83 4.60 1.69 12.18
CA ALA A 83 5.79 1.23 11.45
C ALA A 83 7.03 1.99 11.89
N ARG A 84 8.13 1.29 12.06
CA ARG A 84 9.45 1.90 12.00
C ARG A 84 9.98 1.68 10.59
N VAL A 85 10.30 2.76 9.90
CA VAL A 85 10.81 2.69 8.53
C VAL A 85 12.22 3.24 8.46
N THR A 86 13.05 2.58 7.66
CA THR A 86 14.38 3.06 7.30
C THR A 86 14.34 3.45 5.84
N VAL A 87 14.77 4.67 5.54
CA VAL A 87 14.88 5.18 4.18
C VAL A 87 16.23 5.87 4.06
N GLY A 88 17.15 5.29 3.30
CA GLY A 88 18.54 5.72 3.28
C GLY A 88 19.16 5.56 4.66
N GLU A 89 19.68 6.65 5.21
CA GLU A 89 20.27 6.69 6.56
C GLU A 89 19.29 7.16 7.64
N GLU A 90 18.05 7.49 7.27
CA GLU A 90 17.04 8.02 8.18
C GLU A 90 16.10 6.94 8.66
N GLN A 91 15.70 7.03 9.92
CA GLN A 91 14.63 6.22 10.50
C GLN A 91 13.48 7.12 10.93
N HIS A 92 12.26 6.66 10.63
CA HIS A 92 11.03 7.36 11.01
C HIS A 92 10.05 6.37 11.64
N THR A 93 9.24 6.88 12.56
CA THR A 93 8.10 6.13 13.10
C THR A 93 6.83 6.71 12.49
N LEU A 94 6.07 5.86 11.81
CA LEU A 94 4.85 6.25 11.11
C LEU A 94 3.65 5.59 11.77
N GLY A 95 2.66 6.40 12.12
CA GLY A 95 1.35 5.95 12.60
C GLY A 95 0.32 5.90 11.47
N ARG A 96 -0.88 5.44 11.80
CA ARG A 96 -1.98 5.30 10.86
C ARG A 96 -2.25 6.59 10.08
N GLY A 97 -2.31 6.49 8.75
CA GLY A 97 -2.55 7.60 7.84
C GLY A 97 -1.29 8.36 7.43
N GLU A 98 -0.15 8.10 8.07
CA GLU A 98 1.11 8.72 7.69
C GLU A 98 1.74 8.02 6.49
N THR A 99 2.52 8.76 5.71
CA THR A 99 3.07 8.32 4.42
C THR A 99 4.57 8.51 4.35
N MET A 100 5.19 7.71 3.47
CA MET A 100 6.61 7.82 3.15
C MET A 100 6.82 7.54 1.67
N PHE A 101 7.55 8.40 0.99
CA PHE A 101 8.02 8.16 -0.37
C PHE A 101 9.43 7.58 -0.35
N VAL A 102 9.66 6.55 -1.14
CA VAL A 102 10.96 5.89 -1.29
C VAL A 102 11.34 5.87 -2.76
N ALA A 103 12.33 6.67 -3.12
CA ALA A 103 12.85 6.70 -4.49
C ALA A 103 13.60 5.41 -4.83
N ARG A 104 13.61 5.06 -6.13
CA ARG A 104 14.43 3.95 -6.62
C ARG A 104 15.90 4.12 -6.21
N ASN A 105 16.59 3.02 -6.07
CA ASN A 105 17.99 2.94 -5.65
C ASN A 105 18.26 3.34 -4.18
N ILE A 106 17.24 3.71 -3.41
CA ILE A 106 17.40 4.05 -2.00
C ILE A 106 17.13 2.81 -1.16
N HIS A 107 18.06 2.48 -0.26
CA HIS A 107 17.90 1.39 0.71
C HIS A 107 16.74 1.70 1.64
N HIS A 108 15.89 0.71 1.88
CA HIS A 108 14.72 0.91 2.73
C HIS A 108 14.31 -0.38 3.43
N ARG A 109 13.60 -0.23 4.53
CA ARG A 109 13.09 -1.33 5.35
C ARG A 109 11.84 -0.90 6.10
N ILE A 110 10.89 -1.80 6.23
CA ILE A 110 9.70 -1.65 7.07
C ILE A 110 9.81 -2.63 8.23
N GLU A 111 9.53 -2.16 9.45
CA GLU A 111 9.55 -2.96 10.66
C GLU A 111 8.28 -2.75 11.47
N ASN A 112 7.69 -3.85 11.94
CA ASN A 112 6.62 -3.82 12.91
C ASN A 112 7.21 -3.95 14.32
N ILE A 113 7.19 -2.86 15.08
CA ILE A 113 7.73 -2.81 16.43
C ILE A 113 6.75 -3.26 17.53
N SER A 114 5.50 -3.52 17.18
CA SER A 114 4.52 -4.05 18.13
C SER A 114 4.80 -5.52 18.43
N SER A 115 4.62 -5.92 19.67
CA SER A 115 4.73 -7.32 20.10
C SER A 115 3.42 -8.09 19.97
N ILE A 116 2.30 -7.41 19.67
CA ILE A 116 0.97 -8.01 19.74
C ILE A 116 0.11 -7.77 18.51
N GLU A 117 0.32 -6.69 17.75
CA GLU A 117 -0.54 -6.31 16.64
C GLU A 117 0.16 -6.42 15.29
N PRO A 118 -0.56 -6.82 14.25
CA PRO A 118 -0.03 -6.74 12.89
C PRO A 118 0.08 -5.28 12.43
N LEU A 119 0.99 -5.04 11.49
CA LEU A 119 1.13 -3.79 10.78
C LEU A 119 0.60 -3.99 9.36
N GLU A 120 -0.27 -3.11 8.91
CA GLU A 120 -0.75 -3.10 7.53
C GLU A 120 -0.33 -1.82 6.82
N ILE A 121 0.31 -1.98 5.68
CA ILE A 121 0.77 -0.89 4.83
C ILE A 121 0.18 -1.05 3.44
N ILE A 122 -0.32 0.03 2.88
CA ILE A 122 -0.65 0.11 1.46
C ILE A 122 0.57 0.68 0.76
N GLU A 123 1.13 -0.10 -0.16
CA GLU A 123 2.30 0.25 -0.95
C GLU A 123 1.88 0.52 -2.38
N ILE A 124 2.27 1.67 -2.91
CA ILE A 124 2.08 2.02 -4.30
C ILE A 124 3.45 1.97 -4.97
N GLN A 125 3.61 1.05 -5.90
CA GLN A 125 4.81 0.94 -6.72
C GLN A 125 4.59 1.66 -8.03
N THR A 126 5.54 2.49 -8.43
CA THR A 126 5.49 3.23 -9.71
C THR A 126 6.80 3.10 -10.45
N GLY A 127 6.74 2.78 -11.74
CA GLY A 127 7.92 2.59 -12.57
C GLY A 127 7.62 1.81 -13.84
N ASP A 128 8.63 1.62 -14.65
CA ASP A 128 8.50 0.92 -15.94
C ASP A 128 8.54 -0.61 -15.82
N TYR A 129 9.12 -1.09 -14.73
CA TYR A 129 9.20 -2.52 -14.44
C TYR A 129 8.87 -2.78 -12.96
N LEU A 130 7.89 -3.64 -12.71
CA LEU A 130 7.37 -3.91 -11.37
C LEU A 130 7.50 -5.39 -10.96
N GLY A 131 8.38 -6.14 -11.62
CA GLY A 131 8.61 -7.54 -11.30
C GLY A 131 9.24 -7.75 -9.92
N GLU A 132 8.91 -8.86 -9.27
CA GLU A 132 9.40 -9.22 -7.94
C GLU A 132 10.91 -9.51 -7.91
N ASP A 133 11.53 -9.74 -9.05
CA ASP A 133 12.97 -9.95 -9.19
C ASP A 133 13.78 -8.63 -9.17
N ASP A 134 13.12 -7.48 -9.23
CA ASP A 134 13.75 -6.16 -9.05
C ASP A 134 13.95 -5.87 -7.55
N ILE A 135 14.82 -6.63 -6.92
CA ILE A 135 15.13 -6.49 -5.50
C ILE A 135 16.58 -6.90 -5.23
N VAL A 136 17.28 -6.06 -4.47
CA VAL A 136 18.57 -6.41 -3.88
C VAL A 136 18.42 -6.35 -2.36
N ARG A 137 18.59 -7.48 -1.70
CA ARG A 137 18.53 -7.58 -0.24
C ARG A 137 19.94 -7.43 0.34
N VAL A 138 20.11 -6.42 1.18
CA VAL A 138 21.38 -6.09 1.83
C VAL A 138 21.48 -6.79 3.18
N GLU A 139 20.40 -6.78 3.95
CA GLU A 139 20.26 -7.47 5.23
C GLU A 139 18.91 -8.16 5.29
N ASP A 140 18.88 -9.39 5.79
CA ASP A 140 17.63 -10.13 5.89
C ASP A 140 17.70 -11.08 7.10
N ASP A 141 16.76 -10.93 8.03
CA ASP A 141 16.65 -11.78 9.24
C ASP A 141 16.35 -13.23 8.89
N PHE A 142 15.89 -13.50 7.67
CA PHE A 142 15.48 -14.83 7.20
C PHE A 142 16.48 -15.47 6.24
N GLY A 143 17.70 -14.90 6.13
CA GLY A 143 18.78 -15.49 5.38
C GLY A 143 18.70 -15.39 3.85
N ARG A 144 17.93 -14.43 3.31
CA ARG A 144 17.78 -14.23 1.86
C ARG A 144 18.68 -13.13 1.29
N ALA A 145 19.53 -12.51 2.10
CA ALA A 145 20.44 -11.46 1.64
C ALA A 145 21.45 -12.01 0.63
N GLU A 146 21.75 -11.21 -0.36
CA GLU A 146 22.77 -11.49 -1.38
C GLU A 146 24.17 -11.14 -0.90
#